data_4162f1efe05541a888b323f7cdf022d8
#
_entry.id   4162f1efe05541a888b323f7cdf022d8
#
_cell.length_a   1.000
_cell.length_b   1.000
_cell.length_c   1.000
_cell.angle_alpha   90.00
_cell.angle_beta   90.00
_cell.angle_gamma   90.00
#
_symmetry.space_group_name_H-M   'P 1'
#
loop_
_entity.id
_entity.type
_entity.pdbx_description
1 polymer ?
#
loop_
_entity_poly.entity_id
_entity_poly.type
_entity_poly.pdbx_seq_one_letter_code
_entity_poly.pdbx_strand_id
1 'polypeptide(L)'
;MTETEVRTIFVSWASDELGLTLIKSNQAASPPNKPYATISVLSEVSLGQKDEMRDINDSGIADFAGFRDATISLQFYDDVNSSSGKTAFQFAQEAVRSLNKKSVLDSFFFTDGIAIRQVLPINNTELFLDSINEQRAQFDVLIGYVDEFTDDVGFIETVEMESVLDPDVGEDITVDIS
;
A
#
# COMPACT_ATOMS: atom_id res chain seq x y z
N MET A 1 3.77 0.62 -6.18
CA MET A 1 2.74 1.42 -5.43
C MET A 1 3.35 1.96 -4.15
N THR A 2 3.13 3.22 -3.81
CA THR A 2 3.68 3.90 -2.63
C THR A 2 2.68 3.97 -1.47
N GLU A 3 3.16 4.20 -0.23
CA GLU A 3 2.29 4.46 0.94
C GLU A 3 1.28 5.58 0.68
N THR A 4 1.68 6.61 -0.09
CA THR A 4 0.81 7.75 -0.40
C THR A 4 -0.34 7.34 -1.32
N GLU A 5 -0.09 6.51 -2.32
CA GLU A 5 -1.12 5.99 -3.23
C GLU A 5 -2.11 5.09 -2.48
N VAL A 6 -1.61 4.14 -1.68
CA VAL A 6 -2.45 3.31 -0.81
C VAL A 6 -3.37 4.17 0.06
N ARG A 7 -2.81 5.18 0.70
CA ARG A 7 -3.59 6.08 1.55
C ARG A 7 -4.65 6.86 0.78
N THR A 8 -4.33 7.34 -0.42
CA THR A 8 -5.27 8.08 -1.27
C THR A 8 -6.49 7.24 -1.61
N ILE A 9 -6.28 5.96 -1.92
CA ILE A 9 -7.36 5.02 -2.19
C ILE A 9 -8.28 4.84 -0.96
N PHE A 10 -7.70 4.65 0.22
CA PHE A 10 -8.49 4.54 1.45
C PHE A 10 -9.22 5.85 1.81
N VAL A 11 -8.64 7.01 1.53
CA VAL A 11 -9.30 8.32 1.73
C VAL A 11 -10.51 8.46 0.82
N SER A 12 -10.40 8.12 -0.47
CA SER A 12 -11.51 8.14 -1.41
C SER A 12 -12.63 7.18 -0.98
N TRP A 13 -12.26 5.94 -0.63
CA TRP A 13 -13.21 4.96 -0.11
C TRP A 13 -13.95 5.46 1.15
N ALA A 14 -13.24 6.00 2.13
CA ALA A 14 -13.86 6.46 3.38
C ALA A 14 -14.79 7.66 3.16
N SER A 15 -14.42 8.57 2.25
CA SER A 15 -15.26 9.70 1.86
C SER A 15 -16.56 9.23 1.21
N ASP A 16 -16.47 8.34 0.23
CA ASP A 16 -17.60 7.97 -0.62
C ASP A 16 -18.54 6.96 0.05
N GLU A 17 -17.98 5.95 0.75
CA GLU A 17 -18.78 4.88 1.36
C GLU A 17 -19.23 5.18 2.80
N LEU A 18 -18.45 5.94 3.55
CA LEU A 18 -18.73 6.21 4.97
C LEU A 18 -19.13 7.67 5.23
N GLY A 19 -18.87 8.57 4.28
CA GLY A 19 -19.07 10.00 4.48
C GLY A 19 -18.13 10.59 5.55
N LEU A 20 -16.96 9.98 5.77
CA LEU A 20 -15.99 10.37 6.80
C LEU A 20 -14.74 11.00 6.18
N THR A 21 -14.22 12.01 6.87
CA THR A 21 -12.88 12.52 6.59
C THR A 21 -11.85 11.55 7.16
N LEU A 22 -11.01 10.97 6.31
CA LEU A 22 -9.89 10.12 6.70
C LEU A 22 -8.58 10.93 6.60
N ILE A 23 -7.85 11.02 7.69
CA ILE A 23 -6.58 11.75 7.76
C ILE A 23 -5.43 10.83 8.15
N LYS A 24 -4.20 11.23 7.86
CA LYS A 24 -3.01 10.51 8.33
C LYS A 24 -2.91 10.61 9.85
N SER A 25 -2.66 9.49 10.54
CA SER A 25 -2.29 9.52 11.96
C SER A 25 -0.95 10.26 12.12
N ASN A 26 -0.77 10.91 13.26
CA ASN A 26 0.46 11.65 13.60
C ASN A 26 0.82 12.83 12.68
N GLN A 27 -0.16 13.45 12.03
CA GLN A 27 0.11 14.71 11.33
C GLN A 27 0.11 15.89 12.32
N ALA A 28 0.93 16.93 12.03
CA ALA A 28 1.06 18.12 12.88
C ALA A 28 -0.17 19.05 12.83
N ALA A 29 -1.11 18.83 11.89
CA ALA A 29 -2.32 19.62 11.78
C ALA A 29 -3.34 19.24 12.86
N SER A 30 -4.16 20.22 13.27
CA SER A 30 -5.29 19.96 14.16
C SER A 30 -6.26 18.95 13.53
N PRO A 31 -6.81 18.01 14.31
CA PRO A 31 -7.78 17.07 13.79
C PRO A 31 -9.04 17.80 13.32
N PRO A 32 -9.74 17.26 12.31
CA PRO A 32 -11.03 17.79 11.88
C PRO A 32 -12.09 17.63 12.97
N ASN A 33 -13.25 18.28 12.75
CA ASN A 33 -14.40 18.03 13.60
C ASN A 33 -14.83 16.55 13.51
N LYS A 34 -15.26 16.00 14.64
CA LYS A 34 -15.80 14.65 14.72
C LYS A 34 -17.18 14.56 14.09
N PRO A 35 -17.55 13.42 13.47
CA PRO A 35 -16.76 12.20 13.37
C PRO A 35 -15.69 12.26 12.26
N TYR A 36 -14.56 11.63 12.50
CA TYR A 36 -13.49 11.44 11.52
C TYR A 36 -12.76 10.11 11.76
N ALA A 37 -11.92 9.72 10.81
CA ALA A 37 -11.05 8.56 10.98
C ALA A 37 -9.59 8.91 10.68
N THR A 38 -8.68 8.05 11.18
CA THR A 38 -7.25 8.15 10.84
C THR A 38 -6.76 6.86 10.23
N ILE A 39 -5.73 6.99 9.37
CA ILE A 39 -5.05 5.88 8.74
C ILE A 39 -3.56 5.90 9.08
N SER A 40 -3.01 4.73 9.37
CA SER A 40 -1.56 4.51 9.47
C SER A 40 -1.16 3.19 8.84
N VAL A 41 0.00 3.17 8.19
CA VAL A 41 0.67 1.94 7.79
C VAL A 41 1.48 1.46 8.98
N LEU A 42 1.17 0.27 9.51
CA LEU A 42 1.84 -0.30 10.67
C LEU A 42 3.08 -1.11 10.27
N SER A 43 2.98 -1.84 9.16
CA SER A 43 4.06 -2.67 8.66
C SER A 43 3.90 -2.88 7.16
N GLU A 44 5.02 -3.10 6.49
CA GLU A 44 5.11 -3.55 5.12
C GLU A 44 6.16 -4.65 5.02
N VAL A 45 5.86 -5.70 4.28
CA VAL A 45 6.74 -6.84 4.10
C VAL A 45 6.78 -7.23 2.63
N SER A 46 7.98 -7.40 2.08
CA SER A 46 8.17 -7.99 0.76
C SER A 46 7.88 -9.50 0.81
N LEU A 47 7.05 -9.98 -0.10
CA LEU A 47 6.77 -11.40 -0.25
C LEU A 47 7.73 -12.00 -1.29
N GLY A 48 8.60 -12.88 -0.83
CA GLY A 48 9.61 -13.51 -1.66
C GLY A 48 11.02 -13.03 -1.33
N GLN A 49 12.03 -13.64 -1.99
CA GLN A 49 13.44 -13.32 -1.72
C GLN A 49 13.94 -12.11 -2.52
N LYS A 50 13.37 -11.87 -3.68
CA LYS A 50 13.74 -10.76 -4.58
C LYS A 50 12.53 -10.35 -5.40
N ASP A 51 12.51 -9.07 -5.76
CA ASP A 51 11.61 -8.56 -6.78
C ASP A 51 12.02 -9.13 -8.14
N GLU A 52 11.03 -9.43 -8.98
CA GLU A 52 11.23 -10.02 -10.29
C GLU A 52 11.57 -8.92 -11.30
N MET A 53 12.65 -9.10 -12.02
CA MET A 53 12.96 -8.30 -13.20
C MET A 53 12.07 -8.76 -14.35
N ARG A 54 11.26 -7.85 -14.89
CA ARG A 54 10.29 -8.15 -15.95
C ARG A 54 10.82 -7.90 -17.34
N ASP A 55 11.49 -6.77 -17.52
CA ASP A 55 11.98 -6.35 -18.84
C ASP A 55 13.19 -5.45 -18.70
N ILE A 56 14.01 -5.38 -19.75
CA ILE A 56 15.12 -4.43 -19.89
C ILE A 56 14.94 -3.72 -21.23
N ASN A 57 14.88 -2.40 -21.23
CA ASN A 57 14.78 -1.64 -22.47
C ASN A 57 16.15 -1.43 -23.13
N ASP A 58 16.14 -0.88 -24.35
CA ASP A 58 17.35 -0.62 -25.17
C ASP A 58 18.33 0.38 -24.50
N SER A 59 17.94 1.05 -23.43
CA SER A 59 18.79 1.96 -22.66
C SER A 59 19.40 1.31 -21.41
N GLY A 60 19.19 0.02 -21.20
CA GLY A 60 19.69 -0.72 -20.04
C GLY A 60 18.89 -0.46 -18.75
N ILE A 61 17.68 0.10 -18.86
CA ILE A 61 16.79 0.30 -17.72
C ILE A 61 15.89 -0.93 -17.59
N ALA A 62 15.94 -1.56 -16.43
CA ALA A 62 15.13 -2.73 -16.10
C ALA A 62 13.92 -2.35 -15.25
N ASP A 63 12.78 -2.98 -15.55
CA ASP A 63 11.56 -2.91 -14.77
C ASP A 63 11.52 -4.04 -13.74
N PHE A 64 11.32 -3.70 -12.49
CA PHE A 64 11.16 -4.65 -11.39
C PHE A 64 9.76 -4.60 -10.83
N ALA A 65 9.26 -5.76 -10.41
CA ALA A 65 7.99 -5.89 -9.72
C ALA A 65 8.11 -6.86 -8.55
N GLY A 66 7.55 -6.48 -7.41
CA GLY A 66 7.53 -7.30 -6.21
C GLY A 66 6.20 -7.25 -5.49
N PHE A 67 5.80 -8.39 -4.91
CA PHE A 67 4.61 -8.45 -4.08
C PHE A 67 4.91 -7.90 -2.69
N ARG A 68 4.00 -7.06 -2.20
CA ARG A 68 4.05 -6.47 -0.86
C ARG A 68 2.79 -6.83 -0.09
N ASP A 69 2.96 -7.14 1.18
CA ASP A 69 1.87 -7.17 2.16
C ASP A 69 2.06 -6.03 3.14
N ALA A 70 0.99 -5.26 3.38
CA ALA A 70 1.01 -4.18 4.35
C ALA A 70 -0.16 -4.33 5.33
N THR A 71 0.08 -3.94 6.58
CA THR A 71 -0.95 -3.82 7.60
C THR A 71 -1.33 -2.37 7.76
N ILE A 72 -2.57 -2.06 7.47
CA ILE A 72 -3.17 -0.73 7.56
C ILE A 72 -4.05 -0.67 8.81
N SER A 73 -3.79 0.29 9.69
CA SER A 73 -4.64 0.56 10.86
C SER A 73 -5.59 1.71 10.58
N LEU A 74 -6.85 1.49 10.86
CA LEU A 74 -7.94 2.46 10.74
C LEU A 74 -8.52 2.73 12.12
N GLN A 75 -8.49 3.99 12.57
CA GLN A 75 -9.07 4.40 13.84
C GLN A 75 -10.19 5.42 13.60
N PHE A 76 -11.30 5.23 14.26
CA PHE A 76 -12.51 6.04 14.17
C PHE A 76 -12.71 6.80 15.46
N TYR A 77 -13.08 8.07 15.34
CA TYR A 77 -13.25 9.01 16.44
C TYR A 77 -14.62 9.65 16.38
N ASP A 78 -15.33 9.63 17.51
CA ASP A 78 -16.58 10.36 17.66
C ASP A 78 -16.75 10.87 19.10
N ASP A 79 -17.71 11.75 19.31
CA ASP A 79 -18.08 12.24 20.62
C ASP A 79 -19.42 11.60 21.06
N VAL A 80 -19.57 11.41 22.36
CA VAL A 80 -20.82 10.87 22.96
C VAL A 80 -22.06 11.68 22.57
N ASN A 81 -21.87 12.98 22.30
CA ASN A 81 -22.95 13.91 21.93
C ASN A 81 -22.89 14.30 20.43
N SER A 82 -22.29 13.46 19.60
CA SER A 82 -22.19 13.73 18.19
C SER A 82 -23.56 13.82 17.52
N SER A 83 -23.68 14.77 16.61
CA SER A 83 -24.88 14.90 15.77
C SER A 83 -25.02 13.79 14.73
N SER A 84 -24.03 12.91 14.59
CA SER A 84 -24.02 11.80 13.64
C SER A 84 -25.08 10.73 13.96
N GLY A 85 -25.51 10.63 15.22
CA GLY A 85 -26.40 9.56 15.71
C GLY A 85 -25.75 8.18 15.73
N LYS A 86 -24.44 8.07 15.46
CA LYS A 86 -23.67 6.82 15.45
C LYS A 86 -22.53 6.92 16.46
N THR A 87 -21.98 5.77 16.84
CA THR A 87 -20.77 5.68 17.65
C THR A 87 -19.55 5.40 16.78
N ALA A 88 -18.34 5.69 17.29
CA ALA A 88 -17.10 5.33 16.61
C ALA A 88 -17.04 3.82 16.26
N PHE A 89 -17.58 2.96 17.14
CA PHE A 89 -17.68 1.53 16.90
C PHE A 89 -18.64 1.18 15.75
N GLN A 90 -19.76 1.90 15.62
CA GLN A 90 -20.70 1.70 14.51
C GLN A 90 -20.09 2.12 13.18
N PHE A 91 -19.32 3.20 13.13
CA PHE A 91 -18.56 3.58 11.94
C PHE A 91 -17.53 2.51 11.55
N ALA A 92 -16.81 1.95 12.51
CA ALA A 92 -15.90 0.83 12.27
C ALA A 92 -16.64 -0.42 11.73
N GLN A 93 -17.82 -0.73 12.27
CA GLN A 93 -18.64 -1.83 11.75
C GLN A 93 -19.12 -1.59 10.31
N GLU A 94 -19.53 -0.36 9.99
CA GLU A 94 -19.91 0.01 8.61
C GLU A 94 -18.73 -0.10 7.66
N ALA A 95 -17.55 0.36 8.07
CA ALA A 95 -16.32 0.23 7.33
C ALA A 95 -15.99 -1.24 7.02
N VAL A 96 -16.01 -2.11 8.03
CA VAL A 96 -15.79 -3.56 7.84
C VAL A 96 -16.83 -4.18 6.90
N ARG A 97 -18.11 -3.81 7.03
CA ARG A 97 -19.15 -4.29 6.11
C ARG A 97 -18.91 -3.80 4.68
N SER A 98 -18.50 -2.55 4.51
CA SER A 98 -18.18 -1.95 3.22
C SER A 98 -17.03 -2.70 2.54
N LEU A 99 -15.93 -3.00 3.25
CA LEU A 99 -14.80 -3.76 2.74
C LEU A 99 -15.14 -5.23 2.35
N ASN A 100 -16.30 -5.73 2.72
CA ASN A 100 -16.80 -7.04 2.28
C ASN A 100 -17.76 -6.97 1.07
N LYS A 101 -18.09 -5.76 0.58
CA LYS A 101 -18.94 -5.59 -0.60
C LYS A 101 -18.08 -5.73 -1.87
N LYS A 102 -18.49 -6.64 -2.77
CA LYS A 102 -17.78 -6.81 -4.05
C LYS A 102 -17.73 -5.50 -4.86
N SER A 103 -18.81 -4.73 -4.89
CA SER A 103 -18.86 -3.43 -5.60
C SER A 103 -17.81 -2.44 -5.09
N VAL A 104 -17.59 -2.38 -3.78
CA VAL A 104 -16.59 -1.51 -3.15
C VAL A 104 -15.18 -2.00 -3.48
N LEU A 105 -14.94 -3.32 -3.37
CA LEU A 105 -13.64 -3.90 -3.72
C LEU A 105 -13.29 -3.64 -5.18
N ASP A 106 -14.24 -3.83 -6.09
CA ASP A 106 -14.03 -3.59 -7.52
C ASP A 106 -13.79 -2.10 -7.83
N SER A 107 -14.53 -1.18 -7.17
CA SER A 107 -14.48 0.25 -7.50
C SER A 107 -13.27 0.99 -6.92
N PHE A 108 -12.81 0.63 -5.72
CA PHE A 108 -11.78 1.37 -5.00
C PHE A 108 -10.45 0.62 -4.88
N PHE A 109 -10.47 -0.71 -4.78
CA PHE A 109 -9.27 -1.45 -4.43
C PHE A 109 -8.71 -2.25 -5.61
N PHE A 110 -9.52 -3.08 -6.26
CA PHE A 110 -9.02 -3.94 -7.34
C PHE A 110 -8.63 -3.16 -8.59
N THR A 111 -9.34 -2.07 -8.90
CA THR A 111 -9.00 -1.19 -10.02
C THR A 111 -7.61 -0.58 -9.85
N ASP A 112 -7.22 -0.29 -8.61
CA ASP A 112 -5.93 0.29 -8.27
C ASP A 112 -4.89 -0.77 -7.81
N GLY A 113 -5.17 -2.06 -8.03
CA GLY A 113 -4.23 -3.15 -7.78
C GLY A 113 -4.03 -3.50 -6.30
N ILE A 114 -4.98 -3.13 -5.42
CA ILE A 114 -4.97 -3.52 -4.00
C ILE A 114 -5.90 -4.71 -3.77
N ALA A 115 -5.38 -5.76 -3.15
CA ALA A 115 -6.16 -6.88 -2.66
C ALA A 115 -6.35 -6.76 -1.14
N ILE A 116 -7.60 -6.70 -0.67
CA ILE A 116 -7.92 -6.83 0.75
C ILE A 116 -7.82 -8.32 1.11
N ARG A 117 -6.81 -8.69 1.91
CA ARG A 117 -6.54 -10.09 2.29
C ARG A 117 -7.29 -10.50 3.54
N GLN A 118 -7.27 -9.62 4.54
CA GLN A 118 -7.91 -9.90 5.83
C GLN A 118 -8.31 -8.60 6.52
N VAL A 119 -9.47 -8.59 7.15
CA VAL A 119 -9.90 -7.56 8.08
C VAL A 119 -9.85 -8.15 9.48
N LEU A 120 -9.09 -7.52 10.37
CA LEU A 120 -8.93 -7.96 11.75
C LEU A 120 -10.11 -7.50 12.63
N PRO A 121 -10.30 -8.08 13.82
CA PRO A 121 -11.40 -7.71 14.71
C PRO A 121 -11.40 -6.24 15.08
N ILE A 122 -12.59 -5.67 15.25
CA ILE A 122 -12.77 -4.30 15.75
C ILE A 122 -12.49 -4.29 17.26
N ASN A 123 -11.61 -3.41 17.68
CA ASN A 123 -11.30 -3.15 19.07
C ASN A 123 -11.93 -1.82 19.49
N ASN A 124 -12.62 -1.82 20.64
CA ASN A 124 -13.05 -0.59 21.29
C ASN A 124 -11.88 -0.02 22.09
N THR A 125 -11.46 1.21 21.77
CA THR A 125 -10.31 1.88 22.36
C THR A 125 -10.73 3.19 23.04
N GLU A 126 -11.93 3.24 23.61
CA GLU A 126 -12.45 4.42 24.32
C GLU A 126 -11.44 4.96 25.33
N LEU A 127 -11.29 6.27 25.35
CA LEU A 127 -10.44 6.99 26.29
C LEU A 127 -11.28 7.91 27.18
N PHE A 128 -11.14 7.73 28.48
CA PHE A 128 -11.67 8.64 29.48
C PHE A 128 -10.56 9.64 29.83
N LEU A 129 -10.67 10.87 29.32
CA LEU A 129 -9.79 11.99 29.64
C LEU A 129 -10.54 12.98 30.52
N ASP A 130 -10.31 12.93 31.82
CA ASP A 130 -10.92 13.79 32.86
C ASP A 130 -12.46 13.92 32.76
N SER A 131 -12.97 14.85 31.96
CA SER A 131 -14.40 15.10 31.77
C SER A 131 -14.88 14.85 30.35
N ILE A 132 -13.99 14.41 29.46
CA ILE A 132 -14.31 14.18 28.04
C ILE A 132 -14.24 12.67 27.76
N ASN A 133 -15.39 12.08 27.45
CA ASN A 133 -15.47 10.70 26.97
C ASN A 133 -15.34 10.70 25.45
N GLU A 134 -14.15 10.37 24.95
CA GLU A 134 -13.90 10.23 23.52
C GLU A 134 -14.12 8.79 23.10
N GLN A 135 -15.11 8.58 22.25
CA GLN A 135 -15.35 7.28 21.64
C GLN A 135 -14.31 6.99 20.57
N ARG A 136 -13.66 5.84 20.68
CA ARG A 136 -12.69 5.37 19.70
C ARG A 136 -12.92 3.91 19.37
N ALA A 137 -12.78 3.56 18.11
CA ALA A 137 -12.75 2.18 17.65
C ALA A 137 -11.66 2.01 16.60
N GLN A 138 -11.02 0.86 16.58
CA GLN A 138 -9.91 0.56 15.68
C GLN A 138 -10.07 -0.84 15.11
N PHE A 139 -9.68 -1.00 13.85
CA PHE A 139 -9.38 -2.31 13.28
C PHE A 139 -8.22 -2.19 12.29
N ASP A 140 -7.58 -3.31 12.04
CA ASP A 140 -6.47 -3.39 11.10
C ASP A 140 -6.89 -4.20 9.87
N VAL A 141 -6.33 -3.83 8.72
CA VAL A 141 -6.57 -4.49 7.43
C VAL A 141 -5.25 -4.94 6.86
N LEU A 142 -5.14 -6.23 6.54
CA LEU A 142 -4.03 -6.76 5.77
C LEU A 142 -4.34 -6.63 4.29
N ILE A 143 -3.49 -5.92 3.57
CA ILE A 143 -3.60 -5.72 2.13
C ILE A 143 -2.41 -6.32 1.41
N GLY A 144 -2.62 -6.69 0.14
CA GLY A 144 -1.54 -7.07 -0.78
C GLY A 144 -1.57 -6.19 -2.01
N TYR A 145 -0.41 -5.82 -2.52
CA TYR A 145 -0.26 -5.06 -3.76
C TYR A 145 1.07 -5.36 -4.45
N VAL A 146 1.21 -4.89 -5.68
CA VAL A 146 2.46 -4.98 -6.44
C VAL A 146 3.18 -3.65 -6.34
N ASP A 147 4.43 -3.70 -5.92
CA ASP A 147 5.34 -2.58 -5.98
C ASP A 147 6.18 -2.68 -7.24
N GLU A 148 6.23 -1.60 -8.03
CA GLU A 148 6.94 -1.53 -9.28
C GLU A 148 7.95 -0.37 -9.23
N PHE A 149 9.19 -0.65 -9.66
CA PHE A 149 10.24 0.34 -9.76
C PHE A 149 11.18 0.01 -10.91
N THR A 150 11.95 1.00 -11.34
CA THR A 150 12.95 0.86 -12.39
C THR A 150 14.35 1.04 -11.82
N ASP A 151 15.34 0.33 -12.41
CA ASP A 151 16.74 0.47 -12.06
C ASP A 151 17.58 0.47 -13.34
N ASP A 152 18.67 1.23 -13.34
CA ASP A 152 19.66 1.24 -14.43
C ASP A 152 20.65 0.11 -14.19
N VAL A 153 20.41 -1.01 -14.83
CA VAL A 153 21.26 -2.21 -14.70
C VAL A 153 22.35 -2.26 -15.76
N GLY A 154 22.28 -1.35 -16.74
CA GLY A 154 23.16 -1.35 -17.89
C GLY A 154 22.95 -2.56 -18.80
N PHE A 155 23.71 -2.63 -19.86
CA PHE A 155 23.79 -3.80 -20.75
C PHE A 155 25.22 -4.01 -21.23
N ILE A 156 25.50 -5.25 -21.63
CA ILE A 156 26.82 -5.59 -22.19
C ILE A 156 26.76 -5.29 -23.68
N GLU A 157 27.41 -4.21 -24.11
CA GLU A 157 27.49 -3.80 -25.52
C GLU A 157 28.42 -4.70 -26.33
N THR A 158 29.51 -5.16 -25.73
CA THR A 158 30.54 -5.93 -26.42
C THR A 158 31.16 -6.98 -25.49
N VAL A 159 31.27 -8.19 -25.96
CA VAL A 159 32.02 -9.25 -25.28
C VAL A 159 33.25 -9.59 -26.16
N GLU A 160 34.43 -9.24 -25.69
CA GLU A 160 35.67 -9.69 -26.32
C GLU A 160 36.04 -11.05 -25.74
N MET A 161 36.10 -12.08 -26.58
CA MET A 161 36.56 -13.41 -26.22
C MET A 161 37.95 -13.63 -26.78
N GLU A 162 38.94 -13.72 -25.90
CA GLU A 162 40.31 -14.10 -26.29
C GLU A 162 40.44 -15.62 -26.21
N SER A 163 40.77 -16.25 -27.33
CA SER A 163 41.01 -17.71 -27.37
C SER A 163 42.41 -18.02 -26.86
N VAL A 164 42.50 -18.62 -25.68
CA VAL A 164 43.77 -19.00 -25.04
C VAL A 164 44.25 -20.39 -25.49
N LEU A 165 43.52 -21.09 -26.39
CA LEU A 165 43.75 -22.51 -26.69
C LEU A 165 44.74 -22.76 -27.85
N ASP A 166 45.09 -21.76 -28.64
CA ASP A 166 46.09 -21.95 -29.71
C ASP A 166 46.84 -20.61 -29.96
N PRO A 167 48.10 -20.49 -29.51
CA PRO A 167 48.88 -19.27 -29.70
C PRO A 167 49.28 -19.00 -31.15
N ASP A 168 49.05 -19.92 -32.09
CA ASP A 168 49.40 -19.77 -33.50
C ASP A 168 48.17 -19.46 -34.42
N VAL A 169 46.95 -19.44 -33.88
CA VAL A 169 45.73 -19.09 -34.62
C VAL A 169 45.11 -17.83 -33.98
N GLY A 170 45.67 -16.68 -34.32
CA GLY A 170 45.09 -15.40 -33.93
C GLY A 170 43.87 -15.06 -34.78
N GLU A 171 42.71 -15.58 -34.45
CA GLU A 171 41.41 -15.06 -34.93
C GLU A 171 40.67 -14.42 -33.75
N ASP A 172 40.65 -13.09 -33.73
CA ASP A 172 39.77 -12.34 -32.84
C ASP A 172 38.33 -12.53 -33.27
N ILE A 173 37.58 -13.25 -32.47
CA ILE A 173 36.13 -13.41 -32.69
C ILE A 173 35.41 -12.27 -31.95
N THR A 174 35.01 -11.24 -32.68
CA THR A 174 34.10 -10.21 -32.16
C THR A 174 32.64 -10.68 -32.35
N VAL A 175 31.90 -10.91 -31.26
CA VAL A 175 30.47 -11.21 -31.31
C VAL A 175 29.74 -9.91 -31.00
N ASP A 176 29.12 -9.32 -32.03
CA ASP A 176 28.20 -8.19 -31.87
C ASP A 176 26.81 -8.72 -31.50
N ILE A 177 26.35 -8.38 -30.28
CA ILE A 177 25.03 -8.76 -29.79
C ILE A 177 24.13 -7.52 -29.97
N SER A 178 23.58 -7.36 -31.17
CA SER A 178 22.55 -6.38 -31.48
C SER A 178 21.15 -6.93 -31.28
#